data_3cc7acf09ac3b47d73f6a54402bad79d
#
_entry.id   3cc7acf09ac3b47d73f6a54402bad79d
#
_cell.length_a   1.000
_cell.length_b   1.000
_cell.length_c   1.000
_cell.angle_alpha   90.00
_cell.angle_beta   90.00
_cell.angle_gamma   90.00
#
_symmetry.space_group_name_H-M   'P 1'
#
loop_
_entity.id
_entity.type
_entity.pdbx_description
1 polymer ?
#
loop_
_entity_poly.entity_id
_entity_poly.type
_entity_poly.pdbx_seq_one_letter_code
_entity_poly.pdbx_strand_id
1 'polypeptide(L)'
;QMLATARLNKMKQYLNEAGVFPTNILVDLDKKRLDFQRIKQEHQKGEQEESGILGWLDIRPTYKSAWIIDGQHRLFAYSGHPRAKTSHLSVLAFEGLPASKQAQLFIDINAKQKSVKQSLLQELYGELHWDAEKADIRVRAIISKAIQVLDSEKDSPLHDRIQTADATKDTQRCISLTSVFSAIEKIGFHIVKMKKDEVL
;
A
#
# COMPACT_ATOMS: atom_id res chain seq x y z
N GLN A 1 -4.06 5.36 -2.11
CA GLN A 1 -3.85 6.27 -0.97
C GLN A 1 -4.20 7.68 -1.36
N MET A 2 -5.07 8.33 -0.57
CA MET A 2 -5.38 9.74 -0.80
C MET A 2 -4.23 10.64 -0.34
N LEU A 3 -3.89 11.62 -1.17
CA LEU A 3 -2.93 12.67 -0.83
C LEU A 3 -3.59 13.65 0.14
N ALA A 4 -3.06 13.77 1.35
CA ALA A 4 -3.52 14.79 2.29
C ALA A 4 -3.03 16.17 1.84
N THR A 5 -3.94 17.01 1.36
CA THR A 5 -3.65 18.33 0.79
C THR A 5 -2.81 19.21 1.72
N ALA A 6 -3.14 19.23 3.01
CA ALA A 6 -2.38 20.01 4.00
C ALA A 6 -0.92 19.55 4.12
N ARG A 7 -0.67 18.22 4.07
CA ARG A 7 0.68 17.65 4.09
C ARG A 7 1.43 17.94 2.81
N LEU A 8 0.76 17.85 1.67
CA LEU A 8 1.33 18.17 0.36
C LEU A 8 1.76 19.65 0.29
N ASN A 9 0.93 20.57 0.76
CA ASN A 9 1.24 22.00 0.78
C ASN A 9 2.46 22.31 1.66
N LYS A 10 2.55 21.70 2.83
CA LYS A 10 3.75 21.83 3.69
C LYS A 10 5.02 21.34 3.00
N MET A 11 4.93 20.24 2.27
CA MET A 11 6.08 19.71 1.53
C MET A 11 6.47 20.56 0.33
N LYS A 12 5.50 21.16 -0.38
CA LYS A 12 5.78 22.15 -1.44
C LYS A 12 6.46 23.40 -0.86
N GLN A 13 5.98 23.91 0.27
CA GLN A 13 6.63 25.02 0.96
C GLN A 13 8.07 24.68 1.32
N TYR A 14 8.31 23.51 1.92
CA TYR A 14 9.67 23.03 2.24
C TYR A 14 10.59 22.99 1.02
N LEU A 15 10.09 22.57 -0.15
CA LEU A 15 10.84 22.61 -1.41
C LEU A 15 11.15 24.04 -1.86
N ASN A 16 10.23 25.00 -1.68
CA ASN A 16 10.45 26.40 -2.01
C ASN A 16 11.56 27.01 -1.13
N GLU A 17 11.69 26.54 0.11
CA GLU A 17 12.74 26.93 1.06
C GLU A 17 14.06 26.17 0.85
N ALA A 18 14.29 25.63 -0.37
CA ALA A 18 15.44 24.82 -0.75
C ALA A 18 15.60 23.49 0.03
N GLY A 19 14.57 23.03 0.70
CA GLY A 19 14.56 21.76 1.42
C GLY A 19 14.84 20.56 0.51
N VAL A 20 15.42 19.49 1.09
CA VAL A 20 15.73 18.23 0.43
C VAL A 20 15.11 17.09 1.23
N PHE A 21 14.50 16.14 0.56
CA PHE A 21 13.96 14.94 1.21
C PHE A 21 15.04 13.85 1.30
N PRO A 22 15.59 13.59 2.50
CA PRO A 22 16.73 12.66 2.64
C PRO A 22 16.32 11.19 2.68
N THR A 23 15.01 10.91 2.73
CA THR A 23 14.49 9.54 2.85
C THR A 23 14.02 8.99 1.51
N ASN A 24 14.17 7.69 1.30
CA ASN A 24 13.81 7.00 0.07
C ASN A 24 12.31 7.10 -0.24
N ILE A 25 11.97 7.18 -1.51
CA ILE A 25 10.65 6.81 -2.03
C ILE A 25 10.64 5.29 -2.15
N LEU A 26 9.62 4.63 -1.65
CA LEU A 26 9.49 3.18 -1.71
C LEU A 26 8.50 2.80 -2.80
N VAL A 27 8.94 1.99 -3.75
CA VAL A 27 8.12 1.59 -4.90
C VAL A 27 8.23 0.09 -5.17
N ASP A 28 7.22 -0.44 -5.84
CA ASP A 28 7.29 -1.72 -6.53
C ASP A 28 7.21 -1.47 -8.04
N LEU A 29 8.15 -2.02 -8.78
CA LEU A 29 8.29 -1.81 -10.22
C LEU A 29 7.70 -2.99 -10.99
N ASP A 30 7.00 -2.68 -12.09
CA ASP A 30 6.53 -3.72 -13.01
C ASP A 30 7.72 -4.32 -13.79
N LYS A 31 8.06 -5.56 -13.47
CA LYS A 31 9.16 -6.31 -14.09
C LYS A 31 9.18 -6.25 -15.62
N LYS A 32 8.01 -6.22 -16.25
CA LYS A 32 7.89 -6.20 -17.73
C LYS A 32 8.28 -4.86 -18.36
N ARG A 33 8.55 -3.84 -17.54
CA ARG A 33 8.78 -2.45 -17.96
C ARG A 33 10.14 -1.92 -17.53
N LEU A 34 11.02 -2.82 -17.13
CA LEU A 34 12.36 -2.52 -16.68
C LEU A 34 13.37 -3.00 -17.72
N ASP A 35 14.42 -2.22 -17.89
CA ASP A 35 15.64 -2.62 -18.59
C ASP A 35 16.84 -2.27 -17.73
N PHE A 36 17.61 -3.30 -17.35
CA PHE A 36 18.76 -3.14 -16.47
C PHE A 36 20.05 -3.39 -17.24
N GLN A 37 20.87 -2.37 -17.33
CA GLN A 37 22.19 -2.40 -18.01
C GLN A 37 23.29 -2.41 -16.95
N ARG A 38 23.94 -3.56 -16.79
CA ARG A 38 25.04 -3.72 -15.85
C ARG A 38 26.24 -2.88 -16.26
N ILE A 39 26.80 -2.10 -15.32
CA ILE A 39 28.09 -1.45 -15.48
C ILE A 39 29.19 -2.50 -15.23
N LYS A 40 30.08 -2.69 -16.21
CA LYS A 40 31.23 -3.57 -16.03
C LYS A 40 32.16 -2.97 -14.96
N GLN A 41 32.29 -3.68 -13.84
CA GLN A 41 33.33 -3.37 -12.84
C GLN A 41 34.53 -4.26 -13.13
N GLU A 42 35.72 -3.67 -13.14
CA GLU A 42 36.98 -4.43 -13.10
C GLU A 42 37.12 -4.99 -11.68
N HIS A 43 36.77 -6.25 -11.48
CA HIS A 43 36.98 -6.93 -10.22
C HIS A 43 38.45 -7.27 -10.04
N GLN A 44 39.06 -6.87 -8.94
CA GLN A 44 40.34 -7.45 -8.50
C GLN A 44 40.09 -8.92 -8.14
N LYS A 45 40.95 -9.81 -8.67
CA LYS A 45 40.87 -11.26 -8.41
C LYS A 45 40.95 -11.51 -6.91
N GLY A 46 39.87 -12.00 -6.32
CA GLY A 46 39.83 -12.43 -4.93
C GLY A 46 38.61 -11.99 -4.07
N GLU A 47 37.75 -11.10 -4.57
CA GLU A 47 36.54 -10.71 -3.83
C GLU A 47 35.37 -11.67 -4.15
N GLN A 48 34.75 -12.21 -3.09
CA GLN A 48 33.57 -13.06 -3.20
C GLN A 48 32.38 -12.25 -3.73
N GLU A 49 31.58 -12.86 -4.59
CA GLU A 49 30.43 -12.27 -5.31
C GLU A 49 29.21 -11.91 -4.43
N GLU A 50 29.38 -11.47 -3.19
CA GLU A 50 28.26 -11.05 -2.33
C GLU A 50 27.89 -9.57 -2.44
N SER A 51 28.59 -8.78 -3.23
CA SER A 51 28.27 -7.38 -3.47
C SER A 51 27.24 -7.25 -4.59
N GLY A 52 26.24 -6.39 -4.37
CA GLY A 52 25.16 -6.14 -5.35
C GLY A 52 25.68 -5.73 -6.72
N ILE A 53 24.83 -5.82 -7.72
CA ILE A 53 25.14 -5.45 -9.11
C ILE A 53 24.88 -3.97 -9.32
N LEU A 54 25.88 -3.21 -9.76
CA LEU A 54 25.75 -1.82 -10.17
C LEU A 54 25.37 -1.71 -11.64
N GLY A 55 24.43 -0.85 -11.97
CA GLY A 55 23.98 -0.66 -13.34
C GLY A 55 23.05 0.54 -13.52
N TRP A 56 22.62 0.74 -14.75
CA TRP A 56 21.59 1.67 -15.13
C TRP A 56 20.27 0.92 -15.21
N LEU A 57 19.22 1.47 -14.58
CA LEU A 57 17.87 0.92 -14.65
C LEU A 57 16.98 1.90 -15.41
N ASP A 58 16.57 1.50 -16.60
CA ASP A 58 15.61 2.24 -17.40
C ASP A 58 14.17 1.76 -17.08
N ILE A 59 13.33 2.72 -16.70
CA ILE A 59 11.92 2.47 -16.40
C ILE A 59 11.10 3.08 -17.55
N ARG A 60 10.38 2.25 -18.30
CA ARG A 60 9.52 2.74 -19.36
C ARG A 60 8.40 3.62 -18.78
N PRO A 61 8.28 4.90 -19.20
CA PRO A 61 7.32 5.87 -18.65
C PRO A 61 5.90 5.58 -19.15
N THR A 62 5.31 4.50 -18.67
CA THR A 62 3.96 4.07 -19.01
C THR A 62 3.09 4.05 -17.77
N TYR A 63 1.76 4.10 -17.95
CA TYR A 63 0.81 3.99 -16.85
C TYR A 63 1.04 2.68 -16.07
N LYS A 64 1.12 2.79 -14.74
CA LYS A 64 1.40 1.66 -13.83
C LYS A 64 2.78 1.00 -14.01
N SER A 65 3.81 1.73 -14.43
CA SER A 65 5.19 1.21 -14.41
C SER A 65 5.75 1.05 -13.00
N ALA A 66 5.21 1.77 -12.04
CA ALA A 66 5.57 1.69 -10.64
C ALA A 66 4.35 1.89 -9.72
N TRP A 67 4.33 1.16 -8.61
CA TRP A 67 3.39 1.33 -7.51
C TRP A 67 4.12 1.97 -6.33
N ILE A 68 3.62 3.11 -5.85
CA ILE A 68 4.24 3.79 -4.72
C ILE A 68 3.75 3.16 -3.42
N ILE A 69 4.65 2.55 -2.67
CA ILE A 69 4.36 1.96 -1.35
C ILE A 69 4.43 3.04 -0.27
N ASP A 70 5.50 3.85 -0.28
CA ASP A 70 5.64 5.02 0.61
C ASP A 70 6.32 6.19 -0.11
N GLY A 71 6.12 7.39 0.41
CA GLY A 71 6.75 8.62 -0.09
C GLY A 71 5.94 9.37 -1.13
N GLN A 72 4.66 9.01 -1.38
CA GLN A 72 3.78 9.66 -2.34
C GLN A 72 3.72 11.19 -2.15
N HIS A 73 3.60 11.69 -0.92
CA HIS A 73 3.54 13.13 -0.67
C HIS A 73 4.84 13.83 -1.07
N ARG A 74 6.00 13.19 -0.84
CA ARG A 74 7.32 13.71 -1.24
C ARG A 74 7.44 13.78 -2.76
N LEU A 75 7.07 12.70 -3.45
CA LEU A 75 7.10 12.64 -4.90
C LEU A 75 6.14 13.67 -5.53
N PHE A 76 4.89 13.69 -5.07
CA PHE A 76 3.89 14.61 -5.61
C PHE A 76 4.12 16.08 -5.24
N ALA A 77 4.95 16.38 -4.22
CA ALA A 77 5.37 17.75 -3.95
C ALA A 77 6.17 18.35 -5.12
N TYR A 78 6.89 17.54 -5.87
CA TYR A 78 7.59 17.98 -7.09
C TYR A 78 6.67 18.19 -8.29
N SER A 79 5.43 17.72 -8.27
CA SER A 79 4.49 17.91 -9.38
C SER A 79 4.23 19.38 -9.63
N GLY A 80 4.59 19.88 -10.83
CA GLY A 80 4.51 21.28 -11.22
C GLY A 80 5.56 22.20 -10.58
N HIS A 81 6.49 21.66 -9.80
CA HIS A 81 7.54 22.44 -9.16
C HIS A 81 8.76 22.62 -10.10
N PRO A 82 9.40 23.81 -10.17
CA PRO A 82 10.55 24.03 -11.06
C PRO A 82 11.70 23.03 -10.85
N ARG A 83 11.95 22.65 -9.60
CA ARG A 83 12.99 21.68 -9.23
C ARG A 83 12.71 20.24 -9.67
N ALA A 84 11.51 19.92 -10.19
CA ALA A 84 11.18 18.57 -10.65
C ALA A 84 12.15 18.06 -11.75
N LYS A 85 12.70 18.99 -12.55
CA LYS A 85 13.64 18.65 -13.65
C LYS A 85 15.07 18.46 -13.22
N THR A 86 15.45 18.97 -12.06
CA THR A 86 16.83 19.02 -11.59
C THR A 86 17.08 18.26 -10.29
N SER A 87 16.01 17.90 -9.55
CA SER A 87 16.15 17.17 -8.30
C SER A 87 16.25 15.67 -8.55
N HIS A 88 17.12 15.02 -7.78
CA HIS A 88 17.25 13.58 -7.71
C HIS A 88 16.62 13.09 -6.40
N LEU A 89 15.85 12.01 -6.49
CA LEU A 89 15.22 11.37 -5.34
C LEU A 89 15.83 9.98 -5.18
N SER A 90 16.19 9.64 -3.96
CA SER A 90 16.56 8.27 -3.64
C SER A 90 15.33 7.38 -3.65
N VAL A 91 15.42 6.26 -4.36
CA VAL A 91 14.33 5.29 -4.50
C VAL A 91 14.82 3.92 -4.05
N LEU A 92 14.06 3.29 -3.17
CA LEU A 92 14.20 1.88 -2.87
C LEU A 92 13.09 1.15 -3.63
N ALA A 93 13.47 0.34 -4.59
CA ALA A 93 12.53 -0.35 -5.48
C ALA A 93 12.54 -1.86 -5.23
N PHE A 94 11.37 -2.44 -5.18
CA PHE A 94 11.15 -3.87 -5.32
C PHE A 94 10.73 -4.18 -6.76
N GLU A 95 10.86 -5.41 -7.16
CA GLU A 95 10.49 -5.86 -8.49
C GLU A 95 9.43 -6.96 -8.39
N GLY A 96 8.19 -6.63 -8.80
CA GLY A 96 7.10 -7.59 -8.93
C GLY A 96 6.60 -8.18 -7.60
N LEU A 97 6.50 -7.38 -6.55
CA LEU A 97 5.92 -7.82 -5.29
C LEU A 97 4.44 -8.19 -5.45
N PRO A 98 4.00 -9.31 -4.86
CA PRO A 98 2.57 -9.57 -4.71
C PRO A 98 1.85 -8.45 -3.97
N ALA A 99 0.59 -8.17 -4.33
CA ALA A 99 -0.21 -7.10 -3.72
C ALA A 99 -0.28 -7.21 -2.19
N SER A 100 -0.35 -8.43 -1.64
CA SER A 100 -0.31 -8.69 -0.20
C SER A 100 1.00 -8.22 0.45
N LYS A 101 2.14 -8.42 -0.20
CA LYS A 101 3.44 -7.95 0.31
C LYS A 101 3.59 -6.43 0.21
N GLN A 102 3.09 -5.81 -0.86
CA GLN A 102 3.04 -4.35 -0.97
C GLN A 102 2.20 -3.74 0.17
N ALA A 103 1.02 -4.32 0.45
CA ALA A 103 0.15 -3.88 1.53
C ALA A 103 0.79 -4.10 2.91
N GLN A 104 1.47 -5.23 3.13
CA GLN A 104 2.19 -5.48 4.38
C GLN A 104 3.28 -4.45 4.62
N LEU A 105 4.14 -4.18 3.62
CA LEU A 105 5.19 -3.16 3.72
C LEU A 105 4.61 -1.77 4.01
N PHE A 106 3.50 -1.43 3.35
CA PHE A 106 2.81 -0.17 3.62
C PHE A 106 2.38 -0.05 5.09
N ILE A 107 1.79 -1.11 5.64
CA ILE A 107 1.37 -1.15 7.05
C ILE A 107 2.57 -1.02 7.98
N ASP A 108 3.61 -1.82 7.77
CA ASP A 108 4.80 -1.87 8.63
C ASP A 108 5.52 -0.51 8.71
N ILE A 109 5.62 0.18 7.58
CA ILE A 109 6.25 1.50 7.50
C ILE A 109 5.39 2.56 8.19
N ASN A 110 4.08 2.56 7.95
CA ASN A 110 3.20 3.58 8.46
C ASN A 110 2.79 3.36 9.93
N ALA A 111 2.78 2.11 10.41
CA ALA A 111 2.45 1.79 11.80
C ALA A 111 3.41 2.44 12.81
N LYS A 112 4.67 2.66 12.41
CA LYS A 112 5.69 3.33 13.23
C LYS A 112 5.66 4.86 13.15
N GLN A 113 5.02 5.46 12.12
CA GLN A 113 5.01 6.90 11.89
C GLN A 113 3.74 7.61 12.38
N LYS A 114 2.60 6.95 12.28
CA LYS A 114 1.29 7.38 12.80
C LYS A 114 0.41 6.15 12.92
N SER A 115 -0.52 6.12 13.90
CA SER A 115 -1.51 5.04 13.95
C SER A 115 -2.27 4.96 12.63
N VAL A 116 -2.10 3.85 11.92
CA VAL A 116 -2.90 3.54 10.73
C VAL A 116 -4.36 3.47 11.18
N LYS A 117 -5.28 4.09 10.43
CA LYS A 117 -6.70 4.00 10.75
C LYS A 117 -7.11 2.52 10.84
N GLN A 118 -7.81 2.16 11.90
CA GLN A 118 -8.28 0.78 12.09
C GLN A 118 -9.13 0.28 10.92
N SER A 119 -9.93 1.16 10.29
CA SER A 119 -10.69 0.83 9.09
C SER A 119 -9.80 0.40 7.93
N LEU A 120 -8.67 1.09 7.69
CA LEU A 120 -7.73 0.71 6.64
C LEU A 120 -7.05 -0.64 6.92
N LEU A 121 -6.67 -0.89 8.18
CA LEU A 121 -6.15 -2.20 8.58
C LEU A 121 -7.15 -3.31 8.32
N GLN A 122 -8.42 -3.08 8.64
CA GLN A 122 -9.49 -4.05 8.43
C GLN A 122 -9.79 -4.26 6.94
N GLU A 123 -9.77 -3.23 6.11
CA GLU A 123 -9.92 -3.37 4.65
C GLU A 123 -8.81 -4.25 4.04
N LEU A 124 -7.56 -3.98 4.43
CA LEU A 124 -6.41 -4.73 3.96
C LEU A 124 -6.34 -6.15 4.53
N TYR A 125 -6.99 -6.39 5.68
CA TYR A 125 -6.93 -7.68 6.36
C TYR A 125 -7.47 -8.82 5.48
N GLY A 126 -8.55 -8.55 4.73
CA GLY A 126 -9.11 -9.50 3.76
C GLY A 126 -8.12 -9.89 2.67
N GLU A 127 -7.36 -8.95 2.14
CA GLU A 127 -6.37 -9.22 1.09
C GLU A 127 -5.10 -9.88 1.61
N LEU A 128 -4.66 -9.49 2.82
CA LEU A 128 -3.42 -9.97 3.42
C LEU A 128 -3.50 -11.39 3.97
N HIS A 129 -4.66 -11.79 4.47
CA HIS A 129 -4.81 -12.98 5.30
C HIS A 129 -5.85 -13.98 4.77
N TRP A 130 -6.26 -13.83 3.51
CA TRP A 130 -7.22 -14.75 2.89
C TRP A 130 -6.78 -16.21 2.97
N ASP A 131 -5.49 -16.46 2.72
CA ASP A 131 -4.87 -17.79 2.74
C ASP A 131 -4.11 -18.08 4.04
N ALA A 132 -4.40 -17.37 5.13
CA ALA A 132 -3.69 -17.59 6.39
C ALA A 132 -3.91 -19.01 6.92
N GLU A 133 -2.85 -19.64 7.39
CA GLU A 133 -2.91 -20.99 7.98
C GLU A 133 -3.73 -21.02 9.27
N LYS A 134 -3.61 -19.97 10.09
CA LYS A 134 -4.35 -19.86 11.35
C LYS A 134 -5.82 -19.53 11.10
N ALA A 135 -6.71 -20.37 11.62
CA ALA A 135 -8.14 -20.27 11.39
C ALA A 135 -8.75 -18.94 11.89
N ASP A 136 -8.32 -18.45 13.04
CA ASP A 136 -8.77 -17.17 13.62
C ASP A 136 -8.43 -15.97 12.71
N ILE A 137 -7.23 -15.98 12.14
CA ILE A 137 -6.76 -14.93 11.20
C ILE A 137 -7.58 -15.00 9.91
N ARG A 138 -7.80 -16.20 9.37
CA ARG A 138 -8.59 -16.40 8.16
C ARG A 138 -10.06 -16.00 8.35
N VAL A 139 -10.67 -16.33 9.50
CA VAL A 139 -12.05 -15.89 9.82
C VAL A 139 -12.16 -14.36 9.79
N ARG A 140 -11.20 -13.65 10.37
CA ARG A 140 -11.18 -12.17 10.33
C ARG A 140 -11.04 -11.63 8.92
N ALA A 141 -10.23 -12.28 8.07
CA ALA A 141 -10.10 -11.92 6.66
C ALA A 141 -11.43 -12.13 5.88
N ILE A 142 -12.12 -13.23 6.13
CA ILE A 142 -13.44 -13.52 5.54
C ILE A 142 -14.48 -12.47 5.98
N ILE A 143 -14.53 -12.14 7.26
CA ILE A 143 -15.45 -11.10 7.77
C ILE A 143 -15.17 -9.76 7.09
N SER A 144 -13.90 -9.37 6.98
CA SER A 144 -13.50 -8.12 6.32
C SER A 144 -13.96 -8.10 4.86
N LYS A 145 -13.76 -9.19 4.13
CA LYS A 145 -14.16 -9.29 2.72
C LYS A 145 -15.68 -9.30 2.56
N ALA A 146 -16.39 -10.02 3.41
CA ALA A 146 -17.86 -10.04 3.41
C ALA A 146 -18.46 -8.64 3.61
N ILE A 147 -17.87 -7.84 4.52
CA ILE A 147 -18.34 -6.46 4.75
C ILE A 147 -18.12 -5.60 3.49
N GLN A 148 -16.97 -5.76 2.79
CA GLN A 148 -16.70 -5.05 1.55
C GLN A 148 -17.69 -5.43 0.44
N VAL A 149 -18.01 -6.71 0.32
CA VAL A 149 -19.02 -7.19 -0.63
C VAL A 149 -20.40 -6.61 -0.30
N LEU A 150 -20.82 -6.62 0.97
CA LEU A 150 -22.08 -6.04 1.40
C LEU A 150 -22.18 -4.53 1.14
N ASP A 151 -21.07 -3.79 1.18
CA ASP A 151 -21.06 -2.36 0.83
C ASP A 151 -21.10 -2.12 -0.69
N SER A 152 -20.56 -3.05 -1.49
CA SER A 152 -20.48 -2.91 -2.95
C SER A 152 -21.72 -3.42 -3.69
N GLU A 153 -22.42 -4.44 -3.15
CA GLU A 153 -23.57 -5.07 -3.79
C GLU A 153 -24.80 -4.17 -3.73
N LYS A 154 -25.40 -3.87 -4.90
CA LYS A 154 -26.55 -2.94 -5.03
C LYS A 154 -27.79 -3.37 -4.27
N ASP A 155 -28.02 -4.68 -4.17
CA ASP A 155 -29.18 -5.26 -3.49
C ASP A 155 -28.95 -5.43 -1.98
N SER A 156 -27.78 -5.06 -1.49
CA SER A 156 -27.44 -5.13 -0.08
C SER A 156 -28.06 -3.96 0.71
N PRO A 157 -28.62 -4.23 1.91
CA PRO A 157 -29.09 -3.16 2.79
C PRO A 157 -27.96 -2.27 3.31
N LEU A 158 -26.70 -2.69 3.16
CA LEU A 158 -25.50 -1.95 3.54
C LEU A 158 -24.82 -1.25 2.36
N HIS A 159 -25.41 -1.33 1.15
CA HIS A 159 -24.85 -0.70 -0.04
C HIS A 159 -24.58 0.78 0.16
N ASP A 160 -23.32 1.21 -0.09
CA ASP A 160 -22.84 2.58 0.09
C ASP A 160 -23.07 3.17 1.50
N ARG A 161 -23.27 2.35 2.53
CA ARG A 161 -23.51 2.81 3.90
C ARG A 161 -22.30 2.68 4.82
N ILE A 162 -21.29 1.90 4.42
CA ILE A 162 -20.13 1.65 5.25
C ILE A 162 -19.06 2.72 5.01
N GLN A 163 -18.61 3.32 6.09
CA GLN A 163 -17.51 4.28 6.06
C GLN A 163 -16.18 3.53 5.97
N THR A 164 -15.62 3.48 4.76
CA THR A 164 -14.29 2.96 4.47
C THR A 164 -13.19 3.91 4.92
N ALA A 165 -11.92 3.47 4.87
CA ALA A 165 -10.78 4.29 5.30
C ALA A 165 -10.65 5.59 4.52
N ASP A 166 -10.98 5.56 3.24
CA ASP A 166 -10.84 6.67 2.30
C ASP A 166 -12.11 7.51 2.14
N ALA A 167 -13.26 7.01 2.64
CA ALA A 167 -14.51 7.76 2.58
C ALA A 167 -14.57 8.85 3.63
N THR A 168 -15.03 10.02 3.21
CA THR A 168 -15.45 11.08 4.15
C THR A 168 -16.78 10.67 4.77
N LYS A 169 -16.91 10.93 6.07
CA LYS A 169 -18.16 10.71 6.77
C LYS A 169 -19.22 11.65 6.21
N ASP A 170 -20.29 11.09 5.68
CA ASP A 170 -21.46 11.80 5.20
C ASP A 170 -22.76 11.19 5.81
N THR A 171 -23.90 11.69 5.40
CA THR A 171 -25.20 11.18 5.86
C THR A 171 -25.55 9.78 5.33
N GLN A 172 -24.97 9.37 4.22
CA GLN A 172 -25.17 8.08 3.59
C GLN A 172 -24.22 7.03 4.18
N ARG A 173 -22.90 7.33 4.21
CA ARG A 173 -21.85 6.47 4.76
C ARG A 173 -21.67 6.71 6.27
N CYS A 174 -22.69 6.32 7.05
CA CYS A 174 -22.75 6.61 8.47
C CYS A 174 -22.33 5.44 9.38
N ILE A 175 -22.16 4.24 8.84
CA ILE A 175 -21.83 3.02 9.60
C ILE A 175 -20.31 2.80 9.52
N SER A 176 -19.63 2.78 10.66
CA SER A 176 -18.19 2.52 10.69
C SER A 176 -17.90 1.05 10.35
N LEU A 177 -16.95 0.79 9.45
CA LEU A 177 -16.44 -0.55 9.14
C LEU A 177 -16.05 -1.30 10.41
N THR A 178 -15.36 -0.63 11.34
CA THR A 178 -14.93 -1.21 12.62
C THR A 178 -16.09 -1.62 13.49
N SER A 179 -17.19 -0.88 13.46
CA SER A 179 -18.40 -1.23 14.24
C SER A 179 -19.09 -2.47 13.69
N VAL A 180 -19.22 -2.58 12.36
CA VAL A 180 -19.80 -3.77 11.72
C VAL A 180 -18.93 -4.99 11.99
N PHE A 181 -17.61 -4.86 11.81
CA PHE A 181 -16.65 -5.91 12.07
C PHE A 181 -16.75 -6.43 13.52
N SER A 182 -16.70 -5.52 14.49
CA SER A 182 -16.81 -5.87 15.91
C SER A 182 -18.17 -6.49 16.28
N ALA A 183 -19.26 -6.07 15.63
CA ALA A 183 -20.57 -6.67 15.84
C ALA A 183 -20.59 -8.12 15.36
N ILE A 184 -20.05 -8.40 14.17
CA ILE A 184 -19.97 -9.75 13.62
C ILE A 184 -19.08 -10.65 14.47
N GLU A 185 -17.91 -10.14 14.92
CA GLU A 185 -17.04 -10.90 15.84
C GLU A 185 -17.76 -11.28 17.15
N LYS A 186 -18.50 -10.34 17.74
CA LYS A 186 -19.24 -10.58 19.00
C LYS A 186 -20.38 -11.58 18.88
N ILE A 187 -21.03 -11.67 17.71
CA ILE A 187 -22.08 -12.67 17.45
C ILE A 187 -21.49 -14.09 17.44
N GLY A 188 -20.16 -14.22 17.38
CA GLY A 188 -19.48 -15.50 17.44
C GLY A 188 -19.72 -16.37 16.20
N PHE A 189 -19.62 -15.77 15.02
CA PHE A 189 -19.59 -16.50 13.76
C PHE A 189 -18.41 -17.49 13.80
N HIS A 190 -18.66 -18.69 14.33
CA HIS A 190 -17.69 -19.76 14.40
C HIS A 190 -17.56 -20.47 13.04
N ILE A 191 -17.11 -19.75 12.03
CA ILE A 191 -16.70 -20.31 10.71
C ILE A 191 -15.47 -21.23 10.86
N VAL A 192 -14.95 -21.39 12.07
CA VAL A 192 -13.76 -22.18 12.40
C VAL A 192 -13.87 -23.65 11.97
N LYS A 193 -15.07 -24.17 11.73
CA LYS A 193 -15.31 -25.56 11.31
C LYS A 193 -15.56 -25.73 9.80
N MET A 194 -15.64 -24.66 9.01
CA MET A 194 -15.83 -24.80 7.57
C MET A 194 -14.51 -25.18 6.91
N LYS A 195 -14.51 -26.24 6.12
CA LYS A 195 -13.40 -26.60 5.26
C LYS A 195 -13.24 -25.54 4.17
N LYS A 196 -12.02 -25.38 3.64
CA LYS A 196 -11.66 -24.38 2.63
C LYS A 196 -12.58 -24.42 1.38
N ASP A 197 -13.15 -25.59 1.08
CA ASP A 197 -14.00 -25.85 -0.09
C ASP A 197 -15.50 -25.56 0.12
N GLU A 198 -15.90 -25.17 1.34
CA GLU A 198 -17.30 -24.89 1.70
C GLU A 198 -17.60 -23.38 1.78
N VAL A 199 -16.63 -22.52 1.43
CA VAL A 199 -16.69 -21.06 1.58
C VAL A 199 -16.75 -20.32 0.23
N LEU A 200 -17.13 -21.04 -0.84
CA LEU A 200 -17.35 -20.44 -2.17
C LEU A 200 -18.84 -20.29 -2.44
#